data_08e8a6989d5954c975b0f59c5877ef61
#
_entry.id   08e8a6989d5954c975b0f59c5877ef61
#
_cell.length_a   1.000
_cell.length_b   1.000
_cell.length_c   1.000
_cell.angle_alpha   90.00
_cell.angle_beta   90.00
_cell.angle_gamma   90.00
#
_symmetry.space_group_name_H-M   'P 1'
#
loop_
_entity.id
_entity.type
_entity.pdbx_description
1 polymer ?
#
loop_
_entity_poly.entity_id
_entity_poly.type
_entity_poly.pdbx_seq_one_letter_code
_entity_poly.pdbx_strand_id
1 'polypeptide(L)'
;MKFHPIHIDPASGIRLPERMNNPFCYEPHPLCIMACKELQEKIAQRDDWREEIDRGKMFGVLIVEKPRKDGEATEPQTGYIAAYSGQIGGRSDWSGFVPAVFDYLKPDGYFKKHESDISDINVAIHDLQNDERMKQIKTEIDTLKARWQRDIDAYQLQMKTAKAQRDARRKAGNLSEEEKAEMVRESQFMKAQLRRLKKERDRKTDIEEEYDRNQKDIRYLKQLRKELSDSLQQWLFGKFSMLNPQGDRKNLLEIFKDTAAKIPPAGSGECCEPKLLQYAYSHGYRPLQMAMFWWGESPKEEIRHHLNFYPACNGKCKPILQWMLPEATCTRTEEYKAELKTIYEDEQIAVICKPAGMLSVPGKNGAESVYSIMRSRMPEATGPLIVHRLDMSTSGLMVIAKTEFAYHRLQQQFAARLVEKRYVAVVGCQDKAAADRMAQEGTISLPLMPDYMDRPRQIVSHEHGKEAVTEYRVLARIDDTHLRLALWPKTGRTHQLRVHCAHSEGLHAPIVGDPLYGNEPAQRLMLHAESISFEHPLTGKKICLEEMISI
;
A
#
# COMPACT_ATOMS: atom_id res chain seq x y z
N MET A 1 -9.98 26.35 18.62
CA MET A 1 -8.79 25.75 19.24
C MET A 1 -8.39 24.53 18.44
N LYS A 2 -7.09 24.25 18.28
CA LYS A 2 -6.61 23.07 17.53
C LYS A 2 -6.12 21.94 18.46
N PHE A 3 -5.86 22.27 19.71
CA PHE A 3 -5.53 21.32 20.76
C PHE A 3 -6.81 20.93 21.52
N HIS A 4 -7.06 19.65 21.66
CA HIS A 4 -8.19 19.04 22.36
C HIS A 4 -7.67 18.30 23.59
N PRO A 5 -7.98 18.75 24.82
CA PRO A 5 -7.56 18.04 26.03
C PRO A 5 -8.17 16.66 26.11
N ILE A 6 -7.41 15.67 26.60
CA ILE A 6 -7.90 14.34 26.91
C ILE A 6 -7.85 14.17 28.44
N HIS A 7 -8.97 13.76 29.03
CA HIS A 7 -9.02 13.33 30.42
C HIS A 7 -8.86 11.80 30.46
N ILE A 8 -7.77 11.37 31.07
CA ILE A 8 -7.50 9.94 31.29
C ILE A 8 -8.05 9.61 32.67
N ASP A 9 -9.07 8.75 32.73
CA ASP A 9 -9.56 8.23 34.00
C ASP A 9 -8.46 7.36 34.64
N PRO A 10 -7.99 7.67 35.85
CA PRO A 10 -6.99 6.86 36.55
C PRO A 10 -7.43 5.38 36.73
N ALA A 11 -8.74 5.12 36.78
CA ALA A 11 -9.30 3.78 36.91
C ALA A 11 -9.25 2.98 35.58
N SER A 12 -9.02 3.64 34.42
CA SER A 12 -9.00 2.97 33.11
C SER A 12 -7.75 2.10 32.89
N GLY A 13 -6.72 2.21 33.71
CA GLY A 13 -5.45 1.49 33.54
C GLY A 13 -4.64 1.92 32.29
N ILE A 14 -5.12 2.92 31.52
CA ILE A 14 -4.42 3.41 30.32
C ILE A 14 -3.20 4.22 30.72
N ARG A 15 -2.01 3.75 30.36
CA ARG A 15 -0.74 4.47 30.59
C ARG A 15 -0.40 5.36 29.41
N LEU A 16 0.22 6.50 29.69
CA LEU A 16 0.80 7.33 28.65
C LEU A 16 1.94 6.58 27.95
N PRO A 17 1.96 6.56 26.63
CA PRO A 17 3.03 5.94 25.87
C PRO A 17 4.33 6.74 26.05
N GLU A 18 5.42 6.06 26.32
CA GLU A 18 6.74 6.68 26.48
C GLU A 18 7.37 7.10 25.13
N ARG A 19 7.00 6.42 24.05
CA ARG A 19 7.58 6.59 22.72
C ARG A 19 6.52 6.71 21.65
N MET A 20 6.87 7.38 20.53
CA MET A 20 6.06 7.49 19.35
C MET A 20 5.95 6.14 18.64
N ASN A 21 4.72 5.78 18.18
CA ASN A 21 4.51 4.58 17.38
C ASN A 21 5.14 4.68 15.99
N ASN A 22 5.47 3.54 15.41
CA ASN A 22 5.88 3.48 14.01
C ASN A 22 4.66 3.73 13.10
N PRO A 23 4.62 4.81 12.31
CA PRO A 23 3.46 5.16 11.49
C PRO A 23 3.15 4.15 10.36
N PHE A 24 4.08 3.25 10.04
CA PHE A 24 3.91 2.25 8.96
C PHE A 24 3.44 0.89 9.45
N CYS A 25 3.53 0.64 10.74
CA CYS A 25 3.19 -0.64 11.34
C CYS A 25 2.82 -0.41 12.81
N TYR A 26 1.56 -0.20 13.09
CA TYR A 26 1.08 0.00 14.46
C TYR A 26 -0.33 -0.55 14.64
N GLU A 27 -0.64 -0.85 15.90
CA GLU A 27 -2.00 -0.99 16.40
C GLU A 27 -2.36 0.33 17.09
N PRO A 28 -3.57 0.87 16.87
CA PRO A 28 -3.93 2.14 17.49
C PRO A 28 -3.89 2.04 19.03
N HIS A 29 -3.15 2.92 19.66
CA HIS A 29 -3.14 3.01 21.12
C HIS A 29 -4.53 3.38 21.64
N PRO A 30 -4.97 2.91 22.84
CA PRO A 30 -6.30 3.22 23.38
C PRO A 30 -6.63 4.71 23.42
N LEU A 31 -5.66 5.56 23.74
CA LEU A 31 -5.84 7.03 23.70
C LEU A 31 -6.13 7.54 22.27
N CYS A 32 -5.51 6.96 21.26
CA CYS A 32 -5.81 7.29 19.86
C CYS A 32 -7.22 6.84 19.47
N ILE A 33 -7.66 5.67 19.93
CA ILE A 33 -9.01 5.17 19.68
C ILE A 33 -10.04 6.11 20.31
N MET A 34 -9.83 6.55 21.57
CA MET A 34 -10.69 7.52 22.25
C MET A 34 -10.76 8.85 21.47
N ALA A 35 -9.61 9.42 21.13
CA ALA A 35 -9.53 10.67 20.37
C ALA A 35 -10.19 10.55 18.99
N CYS A 36 -10.01 9.41 18.30
CA CYS A 36 -10.65 9.17 17.01
C CYS A 36 -12.18 9.06 17.13
N LYS A 37 -12.70 8.39 18.15
CA LYS A 37 -14.15 8.32 18.38
C LYS A 37 -14.75 9.70 18.60
N GLU A 38 -14.15 10.52 19.47
CA GLU A 38 -14.58 11.90 19.68
C GLU A 38 -14.54 12.72 18.38
N LEU A 39 -13.48 12.54 17.57
CA LEU A 39 -13.34 13.21 16.29
C LEU A 39 -14.40 12.74 15.29
N GLN A 40 -14.68 11.44 15.22
CA GLN A 40 -15.71 10.84 14.37
C GLN A 40 -17.09 11.38 14.69
N GLU A 41 -17.44 11.53 15.97
CA GLU A 41 -18.69 12.14 16.40
C GLU A 41 -18.81 13.61 15.94
N LYS A 42 -17.72 14.37 16.05
CA LYS A 42 -17.68 15.78 15.58
C LYS A 42 -17.81 15.87 14.05
N ILE A 43 -17.19 14.95 13.31
CA ILE A 43 -17.29 14.90 11.84
C ILE A 43 -18.70 14.52 11.42
N ALA A 44 -19.32 13.53 12.10
CA ALA A 44 -20.69 13.08 11.82
C ALA A 44 -21.75 14.21 11.94
N GLN A 45 -21.46 15.26 12.73
CA GLN A 45 -22.33 16.42 12.90
C GLN A 45 -22.15 17.49 11.81
N ARG A 46 -21.21 17.29 10.86
CA ARG A 46 -20.87 18.26 9.81
C ARG A 46 -21.55 17.93 8.49
N ASP A 47 -22.77 18.43 8.28
CA ASP A 47 -23.51 18.21 7.03
C ASP A 47 -22.88 18.92 5.83
N ASP A 48 -22.19 20.04 6.05
CA ASP A 48 -21.50 20.83 5.03
C ASP A 48 -20.29 20.11 4.37
N TRP A 49 -19.84 18.99 4.95
CA TRP A 49 -18.71 18.21 4.43
C TRP A 49 -19.13 16.90 3.76
N ARG A 50 -20.34 16.40 4.04
CA ARG A 50 -20.78 15.04 3.71
C ARG A 50 -20.54 14.65 2.27
N GLU A 51 -20.97 15.47 1.32
CA GLU A 51 -20.83 15.15 -0.10
C GLU A 51 -19.38 14.87 -0.52
N GLU A 52 -18.41 15.58 0.08
CA GLU A 52 -17.00 15.39 -0.25
C GLU A 52 -16.35 14.24 0.55
N ILE A 53 -16.57 14.18 1.87
CA ILE A 53 -15.89 13.21 2.71
C ILE A 53 -16.45 11.80 2.56
N ASP A 54 -17.74 11.64 2.21
CA ASP A 54 -18.35 10.34 1.97
C ASP A 54 -17.83 9.66 0.70
N ARG A 55 -17.25 10.42 -0.24
CA ARG A 55 -16.49 9.88 -1.38
C ARG A 55 -15.14 9.28 -0.98
N GLY A 56 -14.73 9.45 0.26
CA GLY A 56 -13.52 8.89 0.84
C GLY A 56 -12.47 9.93 1.26
N LYS A 57 -12.20 9.98 2.55
CA LYS A 57 -11.24 10.93 3.15
C LYS A 57 -10.48 10.28 4.32
N MET A 58 -9.16 10.51 4.39
CA MET A 58 -8.37 10.12 5.56
C MET A 58 -8.42 11.24 6.61
N PHE A 59 -8.72 10.86 7.84
CA PHE A 59 -8.57 11.70 9.03
C PHE A 59 -7.54 11.09 9.97
N GLY A 60 -6.97 11.90 10.85
CA GLY A 60 -6.00 11.42 11.80
C GLY A 60 -5.91 12.26 13.05
N VAL A 61 -5.44 11.63 14.12
CA VAL A 61 -5.14 12.26 15.40
C VAL A 61 -3.68 12.01 15.78
N LEU A 62 -3.10 12.97 16.49
CA LEU A 62 -1.81 12.83 17.15
C LEU A 62 -2.01 13.18 18.63
N ILE A 63 -1.74 12.22 19.50
CA ILE A 63 -1.68 12.46 20.94
C ILE A 63 -0.40 13.22 21.23
N VAL A 64 -0.51 14.32 21.95
CA VAL A 64 0.61 15.23 22.25
C VAL A 64 0.61 15.65 23.70
N GLU A 65 1.79 15.92 24.22
CA GLU A 65 1.96 16.71 25.44
C GLU A 65 2.29 18.15 25.07
N LYS A 66 1.52 19.06 25.65
CA LYS A 66 1.76 20.49 25.54
C LYS A 66 2.76 20.91 26.61
N PRO A 67 3.86 21.61 26.24
CA PRO A 67 4.84 22.09 27.23
C PRO A 67 4.20 23.06 28.20
N ARG A 68 4.78 23.12 29.40
CA ARG A 68 4.42 24.14 30.42
C ARG A 68 4.72 25.53 29.88
N LYS A 69 3.87 26.48 30.21
CA LYS A 69 4.25 27.88 30.09
C LYS A 69 5.09 28.24 31.34
N ASP A 70 6.17 28.99 31.14
CA ASP A 70 7.02 29.44 32.23
C ASP A 70 6.17 30.14 33.32
N GLY A 71 6.23 29.62 34.53
CA GLY A 71 5.52 30.16 35.72
C GLY A 71 4.25 29.39 36.14
N GLU A 72 3.78 28.36 35.42
CA GLU A 72 2.66 27.53 35.88
C GLU A 72 3.14 26.27 36.63
N ALA A 73 2.57 26.05 37.82
CA ALA A 73 2.91 24.89 38.67
C ALA A 73 2.19 23.57 38.27
N THR A 74 1.47 23.58 37.14
CA THR A 74 0.65 22.47 36.68
C THR A 74 1.44 21.46 35.84
N GLU A 75 1.07 20.17 35.88
CA GLU A 75 1.68 19.12 35.06
C GLU A 75 1.48 19.36 33.55
N PRO A 76 2.34 18.79 32.65
CA PRO A 76 2.17 18.90 31.22
C PRO A 76 0.76 18.42 30.81
N GLN A 77 0.06 19.20 29.99
CA GLN A 77 -1.30 18.88 29.56
C GLN A 77 -1.26 17.89 28.40
N THR A 78 -1.82 16.70 28.59
CA THR A 78 -2.02 15.72 27.51
C THR A 78 -3.30 16.01 26.74
N GLY A 79 -3.24 15.88 25.43
CA GLY A 79 -4.40 16.06 24.54
C GLY A 79 -4.10 15.52 23.14
N TYR A 80 -4.99 15.84 22.21
CA TYR A 80 -4.76 15.50 20.81
C TYR A 80 -4.92 16.70 19.89
N ILE A 81 -4.29 16.61 18.72
CA ILE A 81 -4.51 17.46 17.57
C ILE A 81 -5.02 16.60 16.41
N ALA A 82 -5.85 17.17 15.54
CA ALA A 82 -6.50 16.46 14.45
C ALA A 82 -6.11 17.02 13.08
N ALA A 83 -6.08 16.16 12.05
CA ALA A 83 -5.85 16.53 10.65
C ALA A 83 -6.75 15.73 9.71
N TYR A 84 -6.89 16.24 8.49
CA TYR A 84 -7.45 15.51 7.34
C TYR A 84 -6.50 15.59 6.15
N SER A 85 -6.56 14.59 5.28
CA SER A 85 -5.73 14.54 4.08
C SER A 85 -6.21 15.53 3.01
N GLY A 86 -5.28 16.22 2.33
CA GLY A 86 -5.60 17.21 1.30
C GLY A 86 -6.44 18.37 1.84
N GLN A 87 -7.57 18.64 1.21
CA GLN A 87 -8.48 19.75 1.48
C GLN A 87 -9.89 19.25 1.70
N ILE A 88 -10.76 20.05 2.30
CA ILE A 88 -12.21 19.87 2.36
C ILE A 88 -12.86 21.20 1.95
N GLY A 89 -13.76 21.19 0.96
CA GLY A 89 -14.37 22.40 0.42
C GLY A 89 -13.35 23.42 -0.11
N GLY A 90 -12.25 22.95 -0.72
CA GLY A 90 -11.17 23.79 -1.22
C GLY A 90 -10.35 24.49 -0.13
N ARG A 91 -10.48 24.11 1.14
CA ARG A 91 -9.80 24.72 2.30
C ARG A 91 -8.94 23.72 3.04
N SER A 92 -7.84 24.21 3.61
CA SER A 92 -6.88 23.44 4.41
C SER A 92 -6.83 23.85 5.88
N ASP A 93 -7.71 24.76 6.34
CA ASP A 93 -7.61 25.46 7.63
C ASP A 93 -8.90 25.44 8.47
N TRP A 94 -9.67 24.36 8.41
CA TRP A 94 -10.89 24.24 9.19
C TRP A 94 -10.66 24.29 10.70
N SER A 95 -11.62 24.93 11.42
CA SER A 95 -11.59 25.00 12.89
C SER A 95 -11.55 23.60 13.52
N GLY A 96 -10.71 23.42 14.53
CA GLY A 96 -10.49 22.12 15.19
C GLY A 96 -9.40 21.25 14.54
N PHE A 97 -8.94 21.59 13.35
CA PHE A 97 -7.90 20.86 12.62
C PHE A 97 -6.62 21.68 12.45
N VAL A 98 -5.48 21.00 12.39
CA VAL A 98 -4.21 21.65 12.07
C VAL A 98 -4.20 22.10 10.60
N PRO A 99 -3.52 23.21 10.26
CA PRO A 99 -3.46 23.71 8.89
C PRO A 99 -2.57 22.82 8.02
N ALA A 100 -2.60 23.04 6.70
CA ALA A 100 -1.61 22.51 5.79
C ALA A 100 -0.19 22.96 6.18
N VAL A 101 0.83 22.16 5.83
CA VAL A 101 2.24 22.51 6.00
C VAL A 101 2.58 23.78 5.24
N PHE A 102 2.02 23.93 4.05
CA PHE A 102 2.10 25.13 3.23
C PHE A 102 0.73 25.41 2.59
N ASP A 103 0.20 26.62 2.80
CA ASP A 103 -1.05 27.07 2.19
C ASP A 103 -0.77 27.66 0.80
N TYR A 104 -0.97 26.84 -0.24
CA TYR A 104 -0.81 27.24 -1.64
C TYR A 104 -2.13 27.67 -2.32
N LEU A 105 -3.24 27.67 -1.56
CA LEU A 105 -4.59 27.92 -2.10
C LEU A 105 -5.01 29.37 -2.08
N LYS A 106 -4.15 30.26 -1.60
CA LYS A 106 -4.45 31.70 -1.59
C LYS A 106 -4.87 32.16 -2.99
N PRO A 107 -6.06 32.79 -3.15
CA PRO A 107 -6.60 33.14 -4.46
C PRO A 107 -5.64 33.93 -5.36
N ASP A 108 -4.89 34.87 -4.76
CA ASP A 108 -3.91 35.70 -5.47
C ASP A 108 -2.48 35.16 -5.39
N GLY A 109 -2.33 33.90 -4.89
CA GLY A 109 -1.04 33.26 -4.71
C GLY A 109 -0.42 32.81 -6.03
N TYR A 110 0.90 32.61 -5.99
CA TYR A 110 1.68 32.15 -7.15
C TYR A 110 1.09 30.87 -7.77
N PHE A 111 0.73 29.89 -6.95
CA PHE A 111 0.18 28.62 -7.42
C PHE A 111 -1.11 28.81 -8.23
N LYS A 112 -2.07 29.57 -7.68
CA LYS A 112 -3.39 29.79 -8.31
C LYS A 112 -3.29 30.56 -9.63
N LYS A 113 -2.37 31.52 -9.75
CA LYS A 113 -2.13 32.23 -11.02
C LYS A 113 -1.62 31.29 -12.10
N HIS A 114 -0.60 30.49 -11.79
CA HIS A 114 -0.02 29.56 -12.78
C HIS A 114 -0.92 28.35 -13.07
N GLU A 115 -1.76 27.92 -12.11
CA GLU A 115 -2.81 26.94 -12.35
C GLU A 115 -3.84 27.46 -13.36
N SER A 116 -4.20 28.75 -13.29
CA SER A 116 -5.06 29.41 -14.29
C SER A 116 -4.42 29.41 -15.67
N ASP A 117 -3.14 29.80 -15.78
CA ASP A 117 -2.41 29.80 -17.07
C ASP A 117 -2.41 28.40 -17.71
N ILE A 118 -2.21 27.36 -16.89
CA ILE A 118 -2.24 25.95 -17.34
C ILE A 118 -3.66 25.56 -17.79
N SER A 119 -4.69 26.04 -17.10
CA SER A 119 -6.09 25.79 -17.45
C SER A 119 -6.47 26.43 -18.77
N ASP A 120 -6.01 27.65 -19.04
CA ASP A 120 -6.22 28.33 -20.32
C ASP A 120 -5.58 27.58 -21.48
N ILE A 121 -4.38 27.04 -21.28
CA ILE A 121 -3.74 26.16 -22.27
C ILE A 121 -4.55 24.88 -22.50
N ASN A 122 -5.15 24.28 -21.45
CA ASN A 122 -6.01 23.11 -21.62
C ASN A 122 -7.26 23.44 -22.46
N VAL A 123 -7.87 24.59 -22.25
CA VAL A 123 -9.00 25.08 -23.07
C VAL A 123 -8.55 25.23 -24.52
N ALA A 124 -7.43 25.91 -24.78
CA ALA A 124 -6.90 26.09 -26.14
C ALA A 124 -6.62 24.76 -26.85
N ILE A 125 -6.03 23.76 -26.14
CA ILE A 125 -5.81 22.42 -26.68
C ILE A 125 -7.13 21.74 -27.02
N HIS A 126 -8.12 21.85 -26.12
CA HIS A 126 -9.45 21.27 -26.32
C HIS A 126 -10.13 21.87 -27.56
N ASP A 127 -10.09 23.17 -27.73
CA ASP A 127 -10.71 23.89 -28.86
C ASP A 127 -10.05 23.48 -30.19
N LEU A 128 -8.71 23.47 -30.25
CA LEU A 128 -7.98 23.01 -31.43
C LEU A 128 -8.24 21.54 -31.79
N GLN A 129 -8.44 20.67 -30.79
CA GLN A 129 -8.72 19.24 -31.02
C GLN A 129 -10.16 19.00 -31.47
N ASN A 130 -11.10 19.87 -31.10
CA ASN A 130 -12.52 19.75 -31.40
C ASN A 130 -12.99 20.66 -32.53
N ASP A 131 -12.07 21.37 -33.20
CA ASP A 131 -12.38 22.20 -34.35
C ASP A 131 -13.04 21.37 -35.46
N GLU A 132 -14.30 21.70 -35.80
CA GLU A 132 -15.10 21.00 -36.79
C GLU A 132 -14.49 21.08 -38.20
N ARG A 133 -13.84 22.20 -38.56
CA ARG A 133 -13.12 22.35 -39.82
C ARG A 133 -11.96 21.34 -39.91
N MET A 134 -11.18 21.18 -38.82
CA MET A 134 -10.08 20.22 -38.78
C MET A 134 -10.56 18.76 -38.90
N LYS A 135 -11.70 18.44 -38.31
CA LYS A 135 -12.32 17.11 -38.48
C LYS A 135 -12.74 16.87 -39.94
N GLN A 136 -13.32 17.88 -40.59
CA GLN A 136 -13.70 17.80 -42.02
C GLN A 136 -12.45 17.65 -42.89
N ILE A 137 -11.42 18.49 -42.71
CA ILE A 137 -10.15 18.41 -43.43
C ILE A 137 -9.53 17.00 -43.28
N LYS A 138 -9.49 16.47 -42.04
CA LYS A 138 -8.99 15.10 -41.84
C LYS A 138 -9.73 14.06 -42.64
N THR A 139 -11.06 14.13 -42.66
CA THR A 139 -11.90 13.20 -43.45
C THR A 139 -11.63 13.34 -44.96
N GLU A 140 -11.44 14.56 -45.43
CA GLU A 140 -11.09 14.84 -46.84
C GLU A 140 -9.72 14.29 -47.19
N ILE A 141 -8.71 14.52 -46.36
CA ILE A 141 -7.36 13.96 -46.54
C ILE A 141 -7.40 12.43 -46.56
N ASP A 142 -8.11 11.80 -45.65
CA ASP A 142 -8.22 10.33 -45.57
C ASP A 142 -8.94 9.77 -46.83
N THR A 143 -9.95 10.47 -47.31
CA THR A 143 -10.68 10.12 -48.54
C THR A 143 -9.78 10.23 -49.80
N LEU A 144 -9.01 11.34 -49.92
CA LEU A 144 -8.08 11.54 -51.03
C LEU A 144 -6.97 10.48 -51.00
N LYS A 145 -6.38 10.18 -49.85
CA LYS A 145 -5.36 9.14 -49.70
C LYS A 145 -5.90 7.75 -50.06
N ALA A 146 -7.10 7.42 -49.62
CA ALA A 146 -7.75 6.16 -49.96
C ALA A 146 -8.04 6.05 -51.47
N ARG A 147 -8.39 7.17 -52.15
CA ARG A 147 -8.56 7.21 -53.61
C ARG A 147 -7.24 6.96 -54.32
N TRP A 148 -6.20 7.69 -53.99
CA TRP A 148 -4.87 7.51 -54.57
C TRP A 148 -4.33 6.09 -54.37
N GLN A 149 -4.55 5.50 -53.19
CA GLN A 149 -4.13 4.12 -52.94
C GLN A 149 -4.85 3.13 -53.85
N ARG A 150 -6.17 3.28 -54.03
CA ARG A 150 -6.94 2.44 -54.94
C ARG A 150 -6.45 2.56 -56.39
N ASP A 151 -6.16 3.78 -56.86
CA ASP A 151 -5.68 4.02 -58.22
C ASP A 151 -4.29 3.39 -58.42
N ILE A 152 -3.41 3.49 -57.45
CA ILE A 152 -2.08 2.85 -57.46
C ILE A 152 -2.22 1.31 -57.49
N ASP A 153 -3.08 0.73 -56.65
CA ASP A 153 -3.28 -0.72 -56.56
C ASP A 153 -3.88 -1.27 -57.90
N ALA A 154 -4.85 -0.56 -58.47
CA ALA A 154 -5.41 -0.90 -59.77
C ALA A 154 -4.34 -0.87 -60.87
N TYR A 155 -3.50 0.17 -60.88
CA TYR A 155 -2.42 0.28 -61.86
C TYR A 155 -1.34 -0.79 -61.67
N GLN A 156 -1.00 -1.15 -60.45
CA GLN A 156 -0.09 -2.25 -60.16
C GLN A 156 -0.61 -3.59 -60.63
N LEU A 157 -1.94 -3.83 -60.51
CA LEU A 157 -2.58 -5.02 -61.06
C LEU A 157 -2.47 -5.06 -62.59
N GLN A 158 -2.73 -3.92 -63.30
CA GLN A 158 -2.53 -3.81 -64.72
C GLN A 158 -1.08 -4.12 -65.14
N MET A 159 -0.10 -3.59 -64.42
CA MET A 159 1.32 -3.90 -64.66
C MET A 159 1.63 -5.38 -64.49
N LYS A 160 1.03 -6.04 -63.49
CA LYS A 160 1.19 -7.48 -63.25
C LYS A 160 0.62 -8.32 -64.39
N THR A 161 -0.56 -7.95 -64.89
CA THR A 161 -1.21 -8.59 -66.03
C THR A 161 -0.39 -8.39 -67.32
N ALA A 162 0.02 -7.15 -67.63
CA ALA A 162 0.82 -6.85 -68.80
C ALA A 162 2.19 -7.55 -68.77
N LYS A 163 2.79 -7.67 -67.59
CA LYS A 163 4.02 -8.47 -67.41
C LYS A 163 3.80 -9.93 -67.74
N ALA A 164 2.72 -10.55 -67.21
CA ALA A 164 2.39 -11.95 -67.49
C ALA A 164 2.16 -12.20 -68.99
N GLN A 165 1.48 -11.27 -69.67
CA GLN A 165 1.26 -11.33 -71.12
C GLN A 165 2.59 -11.26 -71.91
N ARG A 166 3.49 -10.32 -71.56
CA ARG A 166 4.84 -10.23 -72.14
C ARG A 166 5.67 -11.48 -71.89
N ASP A 167 5.63 -12.04 -70.71
CA ASP A 167 6.35 -13.27 -70.36
C ASP A 167 5.79 -14.49 -71.13
N ALA A 168 4.47 -14.57 -71.34
CA ALA A 168 3.83 -15.59 -72.15
C ALA A 168 4.26 -15.48 -73.64
N ARG A 169 4.26 -14.24 -74.19
CA ARG A 169 4.73 -14.00 -75.59
C ARG A 169 6.22 -14.37 -75.75
N ARG A 170 7.07 -14.07 -74.77
CA ARG A 170 8.49 -14.48 -74.80
C ARG A 170 8.66 -16.00 -74.81
N LYS A 171 7.81 -16.71 -74.06
CA LYS A 171 7.85 -18.18 -73.98
C LYS A 171 7.35 -18.84 -75.28
N ALA A 172 6.44 -18.20 -76.02
CA ALA A 172 5.92 -18.73 -77.27
C ALA A 172 6.93 -18.74 -78.44
N GLY A 173 8.05 -18.01 -78.33
CA GLY A 173 9.10 -17.90 -79.37
C GLY A 173 8.67 -17.04 -80.54
N ASN A 174 9.59 -16.82 -81.57
CA ASN A 174 9.35 -16.07 -82.83
C ASN A 174 9.04 -14.57 -82.68
N LEU A 175 9.67 -13.89 -81.72
CA LEU A 175 9.56 -12.44 -81.60
C LEU A 175 10.63 -11.74 -82.44
N SER A 176 10.25 -10.74 -83.24
CA SER A 176 11.13 -9.84 -83.94
C SER A 176 11.90 -8.91 -82.96
N GLU A 177 13.03 -8.34 -83.37
CA GLU A 177 13.77 -7.37 -82.54
C GLU A 177 12.94 -6.09 -82.25
N GLU A 178 12.06 -5.70 -83.18
CA GLU A 178 11.12 -4.60 -82.98
C GLU A 178 10.09 -4.90 -81.91
N GLU A 179 9.51 -6.10 -81.87
CA GLU A 179 8.54 -6.53 -80.85
C GLU A 179 9.17 -6.63 -79.47
N LYS A 180 10.43 -7.10 -79.37
CA LYS A 180 11.18 -7.11 -78.11
C LYS A 180 11.44 -5.70 -77.60
N ALA A 181 11.83 -4.77 -78.50
CA ALA A 181 12.05 -3.36 -78.16
C ALA A 181 10.76 -2.67 -77.70
N GLU A 182 9.61 -2.99 -78.32
CA GLU A 182 8.30 -2.48 -77.93
C GLU A 182 7.88 -2.96 -76.51
N MET A 183 8.06 -4.22 -76.20
CA MET A 183 7.80 -4.78 -74.87
C MET A 183 8.65 -4.08 -73.79
N VAL A 184 9.89 -3.74 -74.10
CA VAL A 184 10.78 -2.99 -73.16
C VAL A 184 10.26 -1.57 -72.97
N ARG A 185 9.90 -0.88 -74.08
CA ARG A 185 9.32 0.48 -74.03
C ARG A 185 8.03 0.52 -73.22
N GLU A 186 7.11 -0.44 -73.43
CA GLU A 186 5.88 -0.58 -72.65
C GLU A 186 6.15 -0.77 -71.15
N SER A 187 7.09 -1.66 -70.81
CA SER A 187 7.48 -1.90 -69.41
C SER A 187 8.06 -0.64 -68.77
N GLN A 188 8.89 0.10 -69.48
CA GLN A 188 9.49 1.37 -68.99
C GLN A 188 8.42 2.44 -68.82
N PHE A 189 7.48 2.57 -69.76
CA PHE A 189 6.37 3.50 -69.68
C PHE A 189 5.47 3.20 -68.47
N MET A 190 5.09 1.95 -68.28
CA MET A 190 4.27 1.57 -67.10
C MET A 190 4.97 1.86 -65.77
N LYS A 191 6.26 1.60 -65.69
CA LYS A 191 7.06 1.95 -64.50
C LYS A 191 7.11 3.46 -64.25
N ALA A 192 7.25 4.25 -65.31
CA ALA A 192 7.27 5.71 -65.24
C ALA A 192 5.92 6.26 -64.78
N GLN A 193 4.81 5.72 -65.27
CA GLN A 193 3.45 6.10 -64.86
C GLN A 193 3.20 5.74 -63.38
N LEU A 194 3.61 4.57 -62.93
CA LEU A 194 3.50 4.21 -61.51
C LEU A 194 4.28 5.17 -60.62
N ARG A 195 5.48 5.58 -61.00
CA ARG A 195 6.26 6.58 -60.27
C ARG A 195 5.57 7.93 -60.22
N ARG A 196 4.92 8.34 -61.33
CA ARG A 196 4.13 9.57 -61.42
C ARG A 196 2.96 9.54 -60.48
N LEU A 197 2.14 8.46 -60.48
CA LEU A 197 1.01 8.29 -59.56
C LEU A 197 1.44 8.36 -58.09
N LYS A 198 2.56 7.69 -57.72
CA LYS A 198 3.11 7.77 -56.37
C LYS A 198 3.57 9.19 -56.02
N LYS A 199 4.23 9.89 -56.95
CA LYS A 199 4.67 11.27 -56.73
C LYS A 199 3.48 12.22 -56.53
N GLU A 200 2.37 12.05 -57.29
CA GLU A 200 1.18 12.87 -57.10
C GLU A 200 0.50 12.55 -55.75
N ARG A 201 0.39 11.28 -55.35
CA ARG A 201 -0.08 10.91 -53.99
C ARG A 201 0.74 11.56 -52.88
N ASP A 202 2.05 11.58 -53.03
CA ASP A 202 3.01 12.07 -51.99
C ASP A 202 3.15 13.59 -52.03
N ARG A 203 2.51 14.30 -52.98
CA ARG A 203 2.51 15.74 -53.06
C ARG A 203 1.59 16.31 -51.99
N LYS A 204 2.18 17.12 -51.07
CA LYS A 204 1.37 17.80 -50.05
C LYS A 204 0.39 18.77 -50.67
N THR A 205 -0.83 18.74 -50.18
CA THR A 205 -1.91 19.68 -50.52
C THR A 205 -2.01 20.79 -49.49
N ASP A 206 -2.58 21.93 -49.83
CA ASP A 206 -2.78 23.07 -48.93
C ASP A 206 -3.58 22.65 -47.67
N ILE A 207 -4.56 21.74 -47.82
CA ILE A 207 -5.33 21.22 -46.68
C ILE A 207 -4.50 20.33 -45.76
N GLU A 208 -3.56 19.55 -46.30
CA GLU A 208 -2.62 18.77 -45.47
C GLU A 208 -1.66 19.68 -44.71
N GLU A 209 -1.23 20.77 -45.30
CA GLU A 209 -0.39 21.78 -44.64
C GLU A 209 -1.16 22.51 -43.53
N GLU A 210 -2.45 22.82 -43.74
CA GLU A 210 -3.32 23.42 -42.73
C GLU A 210 -3.51 22.44 -41.55
N TYR A 211 -3.80 21.17 -41.81
CA TYR A 211 -3.92 20.12 -40.79
C TYR A 211 -2.62 19.91 -40.03
N ASP A 212 -1.50 19.82 -40.72
CA ASP A 212 -0.15 19.66 -40.12
C ASP A 212 0.18 20.83 -39.19
N ARG A 213 -0.18 22.08 -39.55
CA ARG A 213 -0.02 23.25 -38.66
C ARG A 213 -0.83 23.11 -37.39
N ASN A 214 -2.12 22.81 -37.50
CA ASN A 214 -2.97 22.58 -36.33
C ASN A 214 -2.41 21.48 -35.42
N GLN A 215 -1.96 20.35 -35.97
CA GLN A 215 -1.35 19.27 -35.19
C GLN A 215 -0.02 19.66 -34.54
N LYS A 216 0.74 20.56 -35.17
CA LYS A 216 1.97 21.12 -34.61
C LYS A 216 1.66 22.03 -33.43
N ASP A 217 0.64 22.89 -33.55
CA ASP A 217 0.21 23.80 -32.47
C ASP A 217 -0.30 23.01 -31.26
N ILE A 218 -1.10 21.96 -31.48
CA ILE A 218 -1.55 21.07 -30.42
C ILE A 218 -0.37 20.41 -29.70
N ARG A 219 0.63 19.93 -30.44
CA ARG A 219 1.84 19.32 -29.84
C ARG A 219 2.64 20.33 -29.03
N TYR A 220 2.81 21.55 -29.55
CA TYR A 220 3.49 22.63 -28.87
C TYR A 220 2.80 23.00 -27.56
N LEU A 221 1.47 23.21 -27.60
CA LEU A 221 0.71 23.55 -26.40
C LEU A 221 0.74 22.42 -25.35
N LYS A 222 0.67 21.16 -25.77
CA LYS A 222 0.81 20.02 -24.86
C LYS A 222 2.19 19.97 -24.19
N GLN A 223 3.24 20.30 -24.93
CA GLN A 223 4.59 20.35 -24.37
C GLN A 223 4.73 21.53 -23.40
N LEU A 224 4.26 22.71 -23.77
CA LEU A 224 4.26 23.90 -22.93
C LEU A 224 3.48 23.66 -21.63
N ARG A 225 2.27 23.07 -21.73
CA ARG A 225 1.48 22.69 -20.55
C ARG A 225 2.25 21.78 -19.62
N LYS A 226 2.94 20.77 -20.16
CA LYS A 226 3.75 19.85 -19.37
C LYS A 226 4.87 20.59 -18.64
N GLU A 227 5.63 21.42 -19.34
CA GLU A 227 6.73 22.18 -18.74
C GLU A 227 6.27 23.13 -17.63
N LEU A 228 5.15 23.82 -17.84
CA LEU A 228 4.56 24.70 -16.83
C LEU A 228 4.04 23.91 -15.62
N SER A 229 3.40 22.75 -15.86
CA SER A 229 2.92 21.87 -14.77
C SER A 229 4.10 21.32 -13.96
N ASP A 230 5.15 20.85 -14.62
CA ASP A 230 6.35 20.32 -13.97
C ASP A 230 7.05 21.42 -13.14
N SER A 231 7.15 22.63 -13.69
CA SER A 231 7.75 23.79 -13.01
C SER A 231 6.93 24.22 -11.79
N LEU A 232 5.60 24.27 -11.93
CA LEU A 232 4.70 24.61 -10.83
C LEU A 232 4.76 23.59 -9.70
N GLN A 233 4.83 22.29 -10.06
CA GLN A 233 4.97 21.21 -9.10
C GLN A 233 6.31 21.26 -8.36
N GLN A 234 7.42 21.51 -9.07
CA GLN A 234 8.73 21.69 -8.45
C GLN A 234 8.75 22.88 -7.49
N TRP A 235 8.18 24.02 -7.90
CA TRP A 235 8.03 25.17 -7.02
C TRP A 235 7.25 24.82 -5.76
N LEU A 236 6.11 24.14 -5.90
CA LEU A 236 5.29 23.69 -4.76
C LEU A 236 6.09 22.80 -3.81
N PHE A 237 6.78 21.80 -4.30
CA PHE A 237 7.61 20.91 -3.48
C PHE A 237 8.73 21.64 -2.73
N GLY A 238 9.32 22.67 -3.34
CA GLY A 238 10.30 23.53 -2.69
C GLY A 238 9.72 24.38 -1.54
N LYS A 239 8.39 24.63 -1.53
CA LYS A 239 7.72 25.37 -0.46
C LYS A 239 7.27 24.51 0.72
N PHE A 240 7.10 23.20 0.52
CA PHE A 240 6.81 22.27 1.63
C PHE A 240 8.08 22.02 2.45
N SER A 241 8.24 22.77 3.53
CA SER A 241 9.38 22.70 4.45
C SER A 241 9.00 21.90 5.70
N MET A 242 9.55 20.69 5.84
CA MET A 242 9.24 19.74 6.90
C MET A 242 10.23 19.87 8.07
N LEU A 243 9.71 19.99 9.29
CA LEU A 243 10.49 19.99 10.54
C LEU A 243 10.78 18.58 11.02
N ASN A 244 11.96 18.38 11.58
CA ASN A 244 12.28 17.20 12.38
C ASN A 244 12.22 17.50 13.90
N PRO A 245 12.40 16.51 14.79
CA PRO A 245 12.41 16.71 16.24
C PRO A 245 13.51 17.64 16.75
N GLN A 246 14.62 17.81 16.01
CA GLN A 246 15.74 18.67 16.33
C GLN A 246 15.51 20.14 15.89
N GLY A 247 14.42 20.40 15.16
CA GLY A 247 14.10 21.73 14.65
C GLY A 247 14.72 22.04 13.27
N ASP A 248 15.43 21.08 12.66
CA ASP A 248 15.97 21.24 11.32
C ASP A 248 14.86 21.18 10.26
N ARG A 249 15.11 21.82 9.12
CA ARG A 249 14.15 21.92 8.03
C ARG A 249 14.72 21.31 6.74
N LYS A 250 13.89 20.51 6.04
CA LYS A 250 14.14 20.09 4.67
C LYS A 250 12.88 20.25 3.84
N ASN A 251 13.02 20.72 2.61
CA ASN A 251 11.91 20.70 1.68
C ASN A 251 11.73 19.32 1.04
N LEU A 252 10.61 19.11 0.34
CA LEU A 252 10.31 17.80 -0.25
C LEU A 252 11.34 17.38 -1.31
N LEU A 253 11.90 18.31 -2.08
CA LEU A 253 12.91 17.99 -3.08
C LEU A 253 14.19 17.44 -2.43
N GLU A 254 14.61 18.05 -1.31
CA GLU A 254 15.76 17.58 -0.51
C GLU A 254 15.50 16.21 0.12
N ILE A 255 14.28 15.98 0.65
CA ILE A 255 13.91 14.71 1.27
C ILE A 255 13.89 13.56 0.24
N PHE A 256 13.42 13.82 -0.97
CA PHE A 256 13.27 12.78 -1.99
C PHE A 256 14.53 12.58 -2.86
N LYS A 257 15.50 13.48 -2.82
CA LYS A 257 16.70 13.46 -3.65
C LYS A 257 17.42 12.11 -3.69
N ASP A 258 17.55 11.47 -2.53
CA ASP A 258 18.28 10.22 -2.35
C ASP A 258 17.38 8.98 -2.35
N THR A 259 16.09 9.15 -2.66
CA THR A 259 15.13 8.04 -2.77
C THR A 259 15.12 7.45 -4.18
N ALA A 260 14.57 6.25 -4.32
CA ALA A 260 14.37 5.62 -5.64
C ALA A 260 13.50 6.47 -6.59
N ALA A 261 12.56 7.24 -6.04
CA ALA A 261 11.67 8.11 -6.82
C ALA A 261 12.35 9.40 -7.29
N LYS A 262 13.41 9.89 -6.60
CA LYS A 262 14.15 11.14 -6.83
C LYS A 262 13.29 12.42 -6.82
N ILE A 263 12.04 12.33 -7.24
CA ILE A 263 11.06 13.42 -7.31
C ILE A 263 9.87 13.03 -6.44
N PRO A 264 9.35 13.96 -5.59
CA PRO A 264 8.17 13.69 -4.79
C PRO A 264 6.97 13.36 -5.68
N PRO A 265 6.18 12.30 -5.39
CA PRO A 265 4.89 12.10 -6.05
C PRO A 265 3.91 13.24 -5.76
N ALA A 266 2.98 13.51 -6.68
CA ALA A 266 1.95 14.52 -6.51
C ALA A 266 1.15 14.31 -5.21
N GLY A 267 0.85 15.40 -4.47
CA GLY A 267 0.18 15.38 -3.16
C GLY A 267 1.07 14.89 -2.00
N SER A 268 2.40 14.80 -2.18
CA SER A 268 3.33 14.56 -1.07
C SER A 268 3.29 15.73 -0.09
N GLY A 269 3.26 15.43 1.22
CA GLY A 269 3.20 16.44 2.29
C GLY A 269 1.78 16.87 2.67
N GLU A 270 0.74 16.45 1.94
CA GLU A 270 -0.67 16.79 2.22
C GLU A 270 -1.40 15.75 3.07
N CYS A 271 -0.75 14.65 3.44
CA CYS A 271 -1.32 13.63 4.31
C CYS A 271 -1.49 14.14 5.75
N CYS A 272 -2.25 13.41 6.56
CA CYS A 272 -2.52 13.77 7.96
C CYS A 272 -1.24 13.82 8.79
N GLU A 273 -0.39 12.81 8.66
CA GLU A 273 0.80 12.61 9.49
C GLU A 273 1.80 13.77 9.38
N PRO A 274 2.23 14.22 8.17
CA PRO A 274 3.11 15.38 8.04
C PRO A 274 2.51 16.66 8.62
N LYS A 275 1.20 16.90 8.43
CA LYS A 275 0.50 18.07 8.97
C LYS A 275 0.51 18.07 10.51
N LEU A 276 0.20 16.92 11.12
CA LEU A 276 0.17 16.74 12.57
C LEU A 276 1.53 16.97 13.19
N LEU A 277 2.57 16.34 12.65
CA LEU A 277 3.95 16.47 13.15
C LEU A 277 4.49 17.89 12.96
N GLN A 278 4.25 18.48 11.77
CA GLN A 278 4.66 19.86 11.50
C GLN A 278 4.06 20.82 12.51
N TYR A 279 2.76 20.66 12.80
CA TYR A 279 2.09 21.50 13.79
C TYR A 279 2.62 21.25 15.21
N ALA A 280 2.81 19.99 15.60
CA ALA A 280 3.35 19.64 16.90
C ALA A 280 4.73 20.27 17.13
N TYR A 281 5.68 20.04 16.21
CA TYR A 281 7.03 20.58 16.32
C TYR A 281 7.07 22.12 16.29
N SER A 282 6.28 22.75 15.41
CA SER A 282 6.23 24.21 15.33
C SER A 282 5.66 24.90 16.56
N HIS A 283 4.93 24.16 17.42
CA HIS A 283 4.35 24.64 18.68
C HIS A 283 5.04 24.08 19.93
N GLY A 284 6.15 23.34 19.75
CA GLY A 284 6.89 22.74 20.86
C GLY A 284 6.14 21.60 21.55
N TYR A 285 5.14 20.97 20.89
CA TYR A 285 4.42 19.83 21.46
C TYR A 285 5.25 18.56 21.31
N ARG A 286 5.25 17.71 22.34
CA ARG A 286 5.87 16.38 22.28
C ARG A 286 4.89 15.36 21.70
N PRO A 287 5.12 14.80 20.51
CA PRO A 287 4.28 13.76 19.95
C PRO A 287 4.43 12.45 20.72
N LEU A 288 3.31 11.77 21.01
CA LEU A 288 3.28 10.52 21.77
C LEU A 288 2.82 9.33 20.91
N GLN A 289 1.65 9.45 20.28
CA GLN A 289 1.07 8.38 19.47
C GLN A 289 0.19 8.97 18.36
N MET A 290 0.11 8.32 17.21
CA MET A 290 -0.80 8.73 16.14
C MET A 290 -1.67 7.57 15.66
N ALA A 291 -2.85 7.91 15.14
CA ALA A 291 -3.69 6.98 14.41
C ALA A 291 -4.45 7.70 13.30
N MET A 292 -4.59 7.01 12.16
CA MET A 292 -5.33 7.49 10.98
C MET A 292 -6.49 6.56 10.71
N PHE A 293 -7.66 7.10 10.40
CA PHE A 293 -8.84 6.33 10.01
C PHE A 293 -9.44 6.83 8.71
N TRP A 294 -10.10 5.94 7.99
CA TRP A 294 -10.76 6.24 6.74
C TRP A 294 -12.21 6.61 6.97
N TRP A 295 -12.70 7.65 6.28
CA TRP A 295 -14.11 8.04 6.25
C TRP A 295 -14.64 7.92 4.82
N GLY A 296 -15.85 7.35 4.65
CA GLY A 296 -16.55 7.29 3.38
C GLY A 296 -16.25 6.05 2.53
N GLU A 297 -16.49 6.17 1.23
CA GLU A 297 -16.34 5.09 0.26
C GLU A 297 -14.88 4.67 0.05
N SER A 298 -14.68 3.43 -0.37
CA SER A 298 -13.35 2.91 -0.69
C SER A 298 -12.80 3.54 -1.97
N PRO A 299 -11.52 3.94 -2.02
CA PRO A 299 -10.90 4.38 -3.26
C PRO A 299 -10.79 3.24 -4.28
N LYS A 300 -10.75 3.58 -5.58
CA LYS A 300 -10.74 2.59 -6.67
C LYS A 300 -9.54 1.65 -6.68
N GLU A 301 -8.39 2.12 -6.20
CA GLU A 301 -7.11 1.39 -6.29
C GLU A 301 -6.76 0.61 -5.01
N GLU A 302 -7.44 0.87 -3.89
CA GLU A 302 -7.13 0.29 -2.59
C GLU A 302 -8.43 0.11 -1.79
N ILE A 303 -8.66 -1.07 -1.22
CA ILE A 303 -9.84 -1.31 -0.41
C ILE A 303 -9.64 -0.68 0.97
N ARG A 304 -10.51 0.29 1.32
CA ARG A 304 -10.55 0.94 2.62
C ARG A 304 -11.99 0.98 3.13
N HIS A 305 -12.17 0.62 4.40
CA HIS A 305 -13.49 0.61 5.05
C HIS A 305 -13.67 1.83 5.92
N HIS A 306 -14.89 2.33 5.93
CA HIS A 306 -15.30 3.45 6.76
C HIS A 306 -14.97 3.19 8.24
N LEU A 307 -14.38 4.17 8.91
CA LEU A 307 -13.91 4.18 10.31
C LEU A 307 -12.77 3.21 10.66
N ASN A 308 -12.28 2.40 9.72
CA ASN A 308 -11.14 1.52 9.99
C ASN A 308 -9.82 2.31 10.01
N PHE A 309 -8.88 1.82 10.82
CA PHE A 309 -7.55 2.40 10.96
C PHE A 309 -6.60 1.90 9.88
N TYR A 310 -5.76 2.82 9.38
CA TYR A 310 -4.79 2.53 8.32
C TYR A 310 -3.43 3.14 8.62
N PRO A 311 -2.32 2.42 8.36
CA PRO A 311 -0.98 2.97 8.49
C PRO A 311 -0.68 3.99 7.40
N ALA A 312 0.40 4.76 7.60
CA ALA A 312 0.93 5.68 6.61
C ALA A 312 1.32 4.98 5.30
N CYS A 313 1.15 5.66 4.17
CA CYS A 313 1.49 5.09 2.87
C CYS A 313 3.02 5.01 2.66
N ASN A 314 3.47 3.92 2.00
CA ASN A 314 4.89 3.71 1.73
C ASN A 314 5.45 4.55 0.56
N GLY A 315 4.59 5.10 -0.30
CA GLY A 315 5.02 5.87 -1.46
C GLY A 315 5.32 7.33 -1.11
N LYS A 316 4.29 8.09 -0.76
CA LYS A 316 4.38 9.54 -0.53
C LYS A 316 4.89 9.89 0.87
N CYS A 317 4.41 9.17 1.90
CA CYS A 317 4.67 9.54 3.30
C CYS A 317 6.00 8.99 3.83
N LYS A 318 6.48 7.84 3.33
CA LYS A 318 7.64 7.16 3.93
C LYS A 318 8.90 8.03 4.00
N PRO A 319 9.40 8.66 2.92
CA PRO A 319 10.58 9.51 3.03
C PRO A 319 10.39 10.72 3.94
N ILE A 320 9.18 11.31 3.92
CA ILE A 320 8.84 12.47 4.76
C ILE A 320 8.85 12.08 6.23
N LEU A 321 8.19 10.98 6.58
CA LEU A 321 8.10 10.53 7.97
C LEU A 321 9.44 9.98 8.50
N GLN A 322 10.28 9.40 7.64
CA GLN A 322 11.65 9.04 8.02
C GLN A 322 12.49 10.27 8.41
N TRP A 323 12.26 11.42 7.78
CA TRP A 323 12.87 12.68 8.16
C TRP A 323 12.24 13.28 9.43
N MET A 324 10.91 13.28 9.52
CA MET A 324 10.16 13.90 10.62
C MET A 324 10.15 13.06 11.90
N LEU A 325 10.32 11.75 11.81
CA LEU A 325 10.31 10.78 12.92
C LEU A 325 11.48 9.78 12.78
N PRO A 326 12.73 10.21 12.77
CA PRO A 326 13.86 9.31 12.52
C PRO A 326 13.93 8.16 13.54
N GLU A 327 13.58 8.39 14.81
CA GLU A 327 13.59 7.36 15.84
C GLU A 327 12.45 6.35 15.71
N ALA A 328 11.24 6.80 15.37
CA ALA A 328 10.07 5.93 15.25
C ALA A 328 9.99 5.19 13.89
N THR A 329 10.58 5.77 12.84
CA THR A 329 10.61 5.21 11.49
C THR A 329 11.92 4.51 11.17
N CYS A 330 12.97 4.77 11.96
CA CYS A 330 14.15 3.95 11.92
C CYS A 330 13.70 2.52 12.21
N THR A 331 13.81 1.66 11.22
CA THR A 331 13.88 0.24 11.48
C THR A 331 15.14 0.07 12.31
N ARG A 332 14.99 0.27 13.64
CA ARG A 332 16.09 0.04 14.55
C ARG A 332 16.48 -1.42 14.45
N THR A 333 17.47 -1.68 13.64
CA THR A 333 18.41 -2.78 13.82
C THR A 333 18.95 -2.87 15.25
N GLU A 334 18.72 -1.88 16.11
CA GLU A 334 19.30 -1.82 17.45
C GLU A 334 18.32 -2.06 18.60
N GLU A 335 17.00 -1.91 18.44
CA GLU A 335 16.04 -2.20 19.52
C GLU A 335 15.27 -3.51 19.34
N TYR A 336 15.07 -4.02 18.13
CA TYR A 336 14.75 -5.43 17.90
C TYR A 336 16.01 -6.31 17.73
N LYS A 337 17.16 -5.84 18.10
CA LYS A 337 18.17 -6.62 18.79
C LYS A 337 17.70 -7.04 20.20
N ALA A 338 16.43 -6.87 20.58
CA ALA A 338 15.73 -7.82 21.44
C ALA A 338 15.94 -9.15 20.73
N GLU A 339 17.03 -9.74 21.10
CA GLU A 339 17.66 -10.92 20.59
C GLU A 339 16.58 -11.89 20.22
N LEU A 340 16.45 -12.18 18.91
CA LEU A 340 15.80 -13.42 18.54
C LEU A 340 16.49 -14.47 19.36
N LYS A 341 15.88 -14.81 20.51
CA LYS A 341 16.44 -15.77 21.44
C LYS A 341 16.52 -17.10 20.70
N THR A 342 17.71 -17.59 20.50
CA THR A 342 17.94 -18.94 19.98
C THR A 342 17.74 -19.94 21.11
N ILE A 343 16.78 -20.85 20.94
CA ILE A 343 16.44 -21.87 21.94
C ILE A 343 17.24 -23.17 21.66
N TYR A 344 17.46 -23.47 20.38
CA TYR A 344 18.22 -24.61 19.92
C TYR A 344 18.90 -24.27 18.59
N GLU A 345 20.12 -24.77 18.41
CA GLU A 345 20.84 -24.59 17.15
C GLU A 345 21.83 -25.73 16.93
N ASP A 346 21.89 -26.24 15.67
CA ASP A 346 22.91 -27.13 15.17
C ASP A 346 23.28 -26.79 13.71
N GLU A 347 23.93 -27.67 13.01
CA GLU A 347 24.36 -27.45 11.61
C GLU A 347 23.18 -27.41 10.63
N GLN A 348 22.05 -28.06 10.93
CA GLN A 348 20.92 -28.24 10.03
C GLN A 348 19.80 -27.25 10.29
N ILE A 349 19.54 -26.95 11.56
CA ILE A 349 18.39 -26.15 11.99
C ILE A 349 18.74 -25.17 13.10
N ALA A 350 17.89 -24.17 13.28
CA ALA A 350 17.80 -23.40 14.51
C ALA A 350 16.33 -23.31 14.95
N VAL A 351 16.09 -23.24 16.25
CA VAL A 351 14.77 -22.91 16.80
C VAL A 351 14.90 -21.62 17.61
N ILE A 352 14.10 -20.65 17.25
CA ILE A 352 14.12 -19.31 17.83
C ILE A 352 12.79 -18.98 18.50
N CYS A 353 12.81 -18.07 19.46
CA CYS A 353 11.60 -17.46 20.00
C CYS A 353 11.36 -16.10 19.33
N LYS A 354 10.32 -16.01 18.48
CA LYS A 354 9.92 -14.78 17.81
C LYS A 354 9.20 -13.84 18.81
N PRO A 355 9.58 -12.57 18.95
CA PRO A 355 8.80 -11.62 19.73
C PRO A 355 7.48 -11.24 19.03
N ALA A 356 6.49 -10.78 19.80
CA ALA A 356 5.28 -10.17 19.23
C ALA A 356 5.64 -8.88 18.47
N GLY A 357 4.90 -8.55 17.42
CA GLY A 357 5.15 -7.35 16.60
C GLY A 357 6.18 -7.54 15.48
N MET A 358 6.93 -8.64 15.45
CA MET A 358 7.91 -8.95 14.41
C MET A 358 7.31 -9.79 13.28
N LEU A 359 7.64 -9.45 12.02
CA LEU A 359 7.27 -10.26 10.86
C LEU A 359 8.10 -11.56 10.80
N SER A 360 7.48 -12.67 10.39
CA SER A 360 8.21 -13.93 10.10
C SER A 360 9.01 -13.85 8.78
N VAL A 361 8.44 -13.22 7.76
CA VAL A 361 9.03 -13.02 6.42
C VAL A 361 8.92 -11.55 6.03
N PRO A 362 9.79 -11.04 5.12
CA PRO A 362 9.74 -9.66 4.70
C PRO A 362 8.38 -9.26 4.15
N GLY A 363 7.82 -8.17 4.63
CA GLY A 363 6.64 -7.55 4.08
C GLY A 363 6.98 -6.62 2.91
N LYS A 364 5.95 -6.11 2.23
CA LYS A 364 6.11 -5.13 1.13
C LYS A 364 6.84 -3.85 1.55
N ASN A 365 6.92 -3.59 2.84
CA ASN A 365 7.41 -2.35 3.42
C ASN A 365 8.90 -2.37 3.80
N GLY A 366 9.61 -3.48 3.54
CA GLY A 366 11.01 -3.64 3.94
C GLY A 366 11.24 -3.68 5.46
N ALA A 367 10.19 -3.90 6.26
CA ALA A 367 10.31 -4.07 7.70
C ALA A 367 11.15 -5.31 8.03
N GLU A 368 11.92 -5.22 9.10
CA GLU A 368 12.75 -6.31 9.59
C GLU A 368 11.87 -7.53 9.94
N SER A 369 12.38 -8.70 9.67
CA SER A 369 11.67 -9.96 9.85
C SER A 369 12.61 -11.03 10.41
N VAL A 370 12.05 -12.11 10.94
CA VAL A 370 12.83 -13.28 11.33
C VAL A 370 13.76 -13.73 10.18
N TYR A 371 13.22 -13.75 8.94
CA TYR A 371 14.01 -14.08 7.77
C TYR A 371 15.23 -13.18 7.57
N SER A 372 15.04 -11.84 7.61
CA SER A 372 16.13 -10.90 7.37
C SER A 372 17.21 -10.95 8.46
N ILE A 373 16.79 -11.09 9.73
CA ILE A 373 17.72 -11.24 10.85
C ILE A 373 18.51 -12.55 10.76
N MET A 374 17.81 -13.67 10.55
CA MET A 374 18.46 -14.97 10.48
C MET A 374 19.35 -15.10 9.25
N ARG A 375 18.98 -14.50 8.11
CA ARG A 375 19.86 -14.44 6.93
C ARG A 375 21.14 -13.63 7.21
N SER A 376 21.04 -12.54 7.95
CA SER A 376 22.21 -11.76 8.37
C SER A 376 23.08 -12.49 9.40
N ARG A 377 22.46 -13.24 10.35
CA ARG A 377 23.19 -14.04 11.35
C ARG A 377 23.88 -15.28 10.76
N MET A 378 23.30 -15.84 9.70
CA MET A 378 23.70 -17.09 9.06
C MET A 378 23.95 -16.90 7.56
N PRO A 379 24.96 -16.12 7.14
CA PRO A 379 25.21 -15.84 5.72
C PRO A 379 25.53 -17.12 4.94
N GLU A 380 26.13 -18.12 5.60
CA GLU A 380 26.50 -19.43 5.01
C GLU A 380 25.32 -20.39 4.87
N ALA A 381 24.13 -20.05 5.37
CA ALA A 381 22.96 -20.93 5.26
C ALA A 381 22.52 -21.06 3.79
N THR A 382 22.49 -22.29 3.28
CA THR A 382 22.11 -22.60 1.89
C THR A 382 20.61 -22.73 1.69
N GLY A 383 19.84 -22.99 2.78
CA GLY A 383 18.39 -23.17 2.74
C GLY A 383 17.60 -21.84 2.70
N PRO A 384 16.31 -21.92 2.35
CA PRO A 384 15.39 -20.77 2.38
C PRO A 384 15.06 -20.23 3.78
N LEU A 385 15.56 -20.84 4.84
CA LEU A 385 15.40 -20.52 6.27
C LEU A 385 13.98 -20.75 6.81
N ILE A 386 12.96 -20.11 6.30
CA ILE A 386 11.61 -20.10 6.87
C ILE A 386 10.77 -21.25 6.36
N VAL A 387 10.49 -22.23 7.21
CA VAL A 387 9.66 -23.40 6.89
C VAL A 387 8.20 -23.25 7.27
N HIS A 388 7.91 -22.41 8.28
CA HIS A 388 6.56 -22.02 8.69
C HIS A 388 6.57 -20.58 9.24
N ARG A 389 5.39 -20.04 9.50
CA ARG A 389 5.27 -18.66 9.95
C ARG A 389 4.33 -18.52 11.15
N LEU A 390 4.63 -17.54 12.00
CA LEU A 390 3.71 -16.97 12.98
C LEU A 390 3.20 -15.63 12.44
N ASP A 391 2.00 -15.24 12.85
CA ASP A 391 1.50 -13.90 12.58
C ASP A 391 2.37 -12.84 13.24
N MET A 392 2.33 -11.62 12.74
CA MET A 392 3.15 -10.52 13.25
C MET A 392 2.94 -10.33 14.77
N SER A 393 1.71 -10.31 15.23
CA SER A 393 1.34 -10.09 16.64
C SER A 393 1.57 -11.31 17.53
N THR A 394 1.70 -12.52 16.96
CA THR A 394 1.92 -13.78 17.71
C THR A 394 3.39 -13.94 18.06
N SER A 395 3.69 -14.24 19.32
CA SER A 395 5.05 -14.57 19.78
C SER A 395 5.26 -16.09 19.87
N GLY A 396 6.52 -16.53 20.02
CA GLY A 396 6.85 -17.92 20.34
C GLY A 396 7.77 -18.63 19.37
N LEU A 397 7.83 -19.96 19.50
CA LEU A 397 8.80 -20.82 18.84
C LEU A 397 8.61 -20.91 17.34
N MET A 398 9.70 -20.72 16.58
CA MET A 398 9.80 -20.95 15.15
C MET A 398 11.03 -21.79 14.81
N VAL A 399 10.84 -22.76 13.90
CA VAL A 399 11.92 -23.60 13.34
C VAL A 399 12.46 -22.94 12.09
N ILE A 400 13.78 -22.84 12.01
CA ILE A 400 14.56 -22.29 10.90
C ILE A 400 15.39 -23.40 10.27
N ALA A 401 15.33 -23.57 8.95
CA ALA A 401 16.13 -24.53 8.22
C ALA A 401 17.40 -23.87 7.67
N LYS A 402 18.57 -24.27 8.14
CA LYS A 402 19.86 -23.71 7.68
C LYS A 402 20.30 -24.28 6.34
N THR A 403 19.92 -25.54 6.03
CA THR A 403 20.24 -26.20 4.78
C THR A 403 19.00 -26.46 3.93
N GLU A 404 19.20 -26.62 2.62
CA GLU A 404 18.10 -26.95 1.69
C GLU A 404 17.51 -28.34 2.01
N PHE A 405 18.36 -29.29 2.38
CA PHE A 405 17.93 -30.61 2.83
C PHE A 405 16.99 -30.52 4.05
N ALA A 406 17.40 -29.81 5.09
CA ALA A 406 16.58 -29.62 6.28
C ALA A 406 15.25 -28.91 5.95
N TYR A 407 15.28 -27.93 5.04
CA TYR A 407 14.09 -27.23 4.59
C TYR A 407 13.06 -28.18 3.98
N HIS A 408 13.46 -29.03 3.01
CA HIS A 408 12.56 -29.95 2.36
C HIS A 408 12.02 -31.02 3.34
N ARG A 409 12.85 -31.54 4.22
CA ARG A 409 12.43 -32.54 5.22
C ARG A 409 11.43 -31.95 6.22
N LEU A 410 11.66 -30.73 6.70
CA LEU A 410 10.75 -30.07 7.61
C LEU A 410 9.44 -29.69 6.90
N GLN A 411 9.49 -29.19 5.66
CA GLN A 411 8.28 -28.93 4.87
C GLN A 411 7.41 -30.19 4.72
N GLN A 412 8.01 -31.36 4.47
CA GLN A 412 7.29 -32.63 4.41
C GLN A 412 6.58 -32.93 5.73
N GLN A 413 7.24 -32.72 6.87
CA GLN A 413 6.65 -32.94 8.18
C GLN A 413 5.49 -31.97 8.44
N PHE A 414 5.63 -30.68 8.10
CA PHE A 414 4.54 -29.70 8.20
C PHE A 414 3.35 -30.06 7.29
N ALA A 415 3.61 -30.47 6.05
CA ALA A 415 2.59 -30.88 5.09
C ALA A 415 1.84 -32.13 5.54
N ALA A 416 2.57 -33.10 6.11
CA ALA A 416 2.02 -34.34 6.67
C ALA A 416 1.36 -34.15 8.07
N ARG A 417 1.39 -32.95 8.62
CA ARG A 417 0.85 -32.62 9.97
C ARG A 417 1.54 -33.40 11.11
N LEU A 418 2.79 -33.77 10.94
CA LEU A 418 3.58 -34.47 11.94
C LEU A 418 4.22 -33.55 12.98
N VAL A 419 4.27 -32.23 12.71
CA VAL A 419 4.78 -31.25 13.64
C VAL A 419 3.68 -30.88 14.64
N GLU A 420 3.91 -31.25 15.90
CA GLU A 420 3.00 -30.88 16.99
C GLU A 420 3.31 -29.49 17.51
N LYS A 421 2.29 -28.66 17.73
CA LYS A 421 2.41 -27.29 18.22
C LYS A 421 1.41 -27.06 19.32
N ARG A 422 1.83 -26.44 20.41
CA ARG A 422 0.97 -25.96 21.47
C ARG A 422 1.12 -24.45 21.61
N TYR A 423 0.00 -23.77 21.66
CA TYR A 423 -0.06 -22.34 21.94
C TYR A 423 -0.75 -22.14 23.28
N VAL A 424 -0.37 -21.05 23.95
CA VAL A 424 -1.09 -20.56 25.13
C VAL A 424 -1.70 -19.22 24.78
N ALA A 425 -2.95 -19.01 25.18
CA ALA A 425 -3.68 -17.76 24.98
C ALA A 425 -4.44 -17.38 26.25
N VAL A 426 -4.64 -16.06 26.43
CA VAL A 426 -5.63 -15.52 27.35
C VAL A 426 -6.80 -15.02 26.54
N VAL A 427 -8.00 -15.50 26.87
CA VAL A 427 -9.26 -15.10 26.20
C VAL A 427 -10.16 -14.35 27.14
N GLY A 428 -10.89 -13.36 26.61
CA GLY A 428 -11.89 -12.57 27.32
C GLY A 428 -13.30 -13.07 26.99
N CYS A 429 -14.04 -13.54 27.99
CA CYS A 429 -15.44 -13.90 27.89
C CYS A 429 -16.34 -12.67 28.11
N GLN A 430 -17.53 -12.66 27.54
CA GLN A 430 -18.46 -11.52 27.66
C GLN A 430 -18.84 -11.21 29.12
N ASP A 431 -19.01 -12.25 29.92
CA ASP A 431 -19.36 -12.17 31.33
C ASP A 431 -18.91 -13.45 32.09
N LYS A 432 -19.05 -13.44 33.41
CA LYS A 432 -18.74 -14.57 34.27
C LYS A 432 -19.52 -15.83 33.87
N ALA A 433 -20.80 -15.69 33.50
CA ALA A 433 -21.63 -16.83 33.13
C ALA A 433 -21.17 -17.47 31.82
N ALA A 434 -20.63 -16.70 30.87
CA ALA A 434 -19.99 -17.20 29.66
C ALA A 434 -18.70 -17.98 29.98
N ALA A 435 -17.87 -17.45 30.88
CA ALA A 435 -16.68 -18.13 31.36
C ALA A 435 -17.00 -19.45 32.10
N ASP A 436 -18.05 -19.46 32.92
CA ASP A 436 -18.51 -20.66 33.66
C ASP A 436 -19.07 -21.75 32.72
N ARG A 437 -19.66 -21.35 31.58
CA ARG A 437 -20.23 -22.30 30.60
C ARG A 437 -19.18 -22.85 29.62
N MET A 438 -17.98 -22.29 29.55
CA MET A 438 -16.96 -22.79 28.63
C MET A 438 -16.54 -24.21 28.99
N ALA A 439 -16.63 -25.14 28.05
CA ALA A 439 -16.21 -26.52 28.26
C ALA A 439 -14.70 -26.56 28.57
N GLN A 440 -14.30 -27.47 29.49
CA GLN A 440 -12.91 -27.58 29.93
C GLN A 440 -11.96 -27.97 28.79
N GLU A 441 -12.43 -28.69 27.79
CA GLU A 441 -11.72 -29.06 26.57
C GLU A 441 -12.69 -29.26 25.42
N GLY A 442 -12.21 -29.15 24.19
CA GLY A 442 -13.03 -29.36 23.00
C GLY A 442 -12.27 -29.18 21.71
N THR A 443 -13.02 -29.32 20.62
CA THR A 443 -12.49 -29.15 19.25
C THR A 443 -13.32 -28.12 18.51
N ILE A 444 -12.64 -27.15 17.88
CA ILE A 444 -13.24 -26.13 17.02
C ILE A 444 -12.92 -26.50 15.58
N SER A 445 -13.94 -26.67 14.75
CA SER A 445 -13.81 -26.99 13.33
C SER A 445 -14.60 -25.98 12.51
N LEU A 446 -13.96 -24.87 12.12
CA LEU A 446 -14.54 -23.78 11.38
C LEU A 446 -13.69 -23.47 10.14
N PRO A 447 -14.21 -23.68 8.93
CA PRO A 447 -13.43 -23.45 7.71
C PRO A 447 -13.19 -21.97 7.48
N LEU A 448 -11.94 -21.60 7.11
CA LEU A 448 -11.49 -20.22 7.01
C LEU A 448 -11.12 -19.84 5.58
N MET A 449 -11.44 -18.60 5.22
CA MET A 449 -10.98 -17.96 4.00
C MET A 449 -10.58 -16.50 4.26
N PRO A 450 -9.72 -15.90 3.39
CA PRO A 450 -9.46 -14.48 3.48
C PRO A 450 -10.75 -13.67 3.31
N ASP A 451 -10.94 -12.66 4.16
CA ASP A 451 -11.89 -11.61 3.86
C ASP A 451 -11.31 -10.74 2.75
N TYR A 452 -11.80 -10.91 1.52
CA TYR A 452 -11.32 -10.15 0.37
C TYR A 452 -11.68 -8.67 0.46
N MET A 453 -12.68 -8.34 1.27
CA MET A 453 -13.17 -6.97 1.46
C MET A 453 -12.48 -6.28 2.65
N ASP A 454 -11.93 -7.03 3.62
CA ASP A 454 -11.27 -6.49 4.81
C ASP A 454 -9.95 -7.24 5.15
N ARG A 455 -8.96 -7.12 4.27
CA ARG A 455 -7.63 -7.70 4.54
C ARG A 455 -6.91 -6.92 5.65
N PRO A 456 -6.18 -7.61 6.56
CA PRO A 456 -5.76 -9.02 6.50
C PRO A 456 -6.70 -10.01 7.19
N ARG A 457 -7.93 -9.63 7.54
CA ARG A 457 -8.88 -10.51 8.25
C ARG A 457 -9.15 -11.81 7.51
N GLN A 458 -9.51 -12.83 8.30
CA GLN A 458 -10.05 -14.09 7.84
C GLN A 458 -11.48 -14.20 8.35
N ILE A 459 -12.34 -14.86 7.58
CA ILE A 459 -13.75 -15.12 7.94
C ILE A 459 -14.02 -16.62 7.91
N VAL A 460 -15.03 -17.03 8.67
CA VAL A 460 -15.59 -18.38 8.58
C VAL A 460 -16.50 -18.44 7.35
N SER A 461 -16.27 -19.44 6.51
CA SER A 461 -17.13 -19.71 5.34
C SER A 461 -17.27 -21.21 5.14
N HIS A 462 -18.45 -21.73 5.40
CA HIS A 462 -18.75 -23.15 5.25
C HIS A 462 -18.78 -23.60 3.78
N GLU A 463 -18.99 -22.69 2.86
CA GLU A 463 -19.07 -22.98 1.42
C GLU A 463 -17.69 -22.92 0.72
N HIS A 464 -16.87 -21.90 1.05
CA HIS A 464 -15.63 -21.63 0.33
C HIS A 464 -14.38 -21.67 1.21
N GLY A 465 -14.54 -21.82 2.51
CA GLY A 465 -13.45 -21.85 3.48
C GLY A 465 -12.63 -23.13 3.40
N LYS A 466 -11.34 -23.00 3.68
CA LYS A 466 -10.45 -24.16 3.82
C LYS A 466 -10.56 -24.72 5.23
N GLU A 467 -10.65 -26.06 5.33
CA GLU A 467 -10.68 -26.77 6.60
C GLU A 467 -9.68 -26.21 7.61
N ALA A 468 -10.16 -25.90 8.81
CA ALA A 468 -9.34 -25.47 9.93
C ALA A 468 -9.85 -26.11 11.22
N VAL A 469 -8.95 -26.78 11.95
CA VAL A 469 -9.28 -27.56 13.17
C VAL A 469 -8.31 -27.18 14.28
N THR A 470 -8.85 -26.85 15.45
CA THR A 470 -8.09 -26.52 16.67
C THR A 470 -8.69 -27.27 17.86
N GLU A 471 -7.88 -28.02 18.56
CA GLU A 471 -8.22 -28.53 19.88
C GLU A 471 -7.85 -27.48 20.94
N TYR A 472 -8.64 -27.41 22.03
CA TYR A 472 -8.35 -26.51 23.14
C TYR A 472 -8.60 -27.19 24.49
N ARG A 473 -7.93 -26.65 25.53
CA ARG A 473 -8.16 -26.99 26.92
C ARG A 473 -8.01 -25.75 27.78
N VAL A 474 -8.91 -25.58 28.76
CA VAL A 474 -8.80 -24.55 29.78
C VAL A 474 -7.71 -24.95 30.77
N LEU A 475 -6.68 -24.12 30.91
CA LEU A 475 -5.56 -24.35 31.84
C LEU A 475 -5.83 -23.73 33.21
N ALA A 476 -6.38 -22.53 33.21
CA ALA A 476 -6.67 -21.80 34.45
C ALA A 476 -7.74 -20.73 34.21
N ARG A 477 -8.45 -20.38 35.27
CA ARG A 477 -9.23 -19.15 35.36
C ARG A 477 -8.33 -18.04 35.94
N ILE A 478 -8.21 -16.92 35.27
CA ILE A 478 -7.43 -15.77 35.73
C ILE A 478 -8.29 -14.89 36.63
N ASP A 479 -9.51 -14.58 36.19
CA ASP A 479 -10.51 -13.82 36.94
C ASP A 479 -11.96 -14.21 36.49
N ASP A 480 -12.96 -13.38 36.81
CA ASP A 480 -14.35 -13.68 36.49
C ASP A 480 -14.66 -13.81 34.99
N THR A 481 -13.87 -13.18 34.12
CA THR A 481 -14.10 -13.12 32.68
C THR A 481 -12.95 -13.68 31.85
N HIS A 482 -11.75 -13.84 32.44
CA HIS A 482 -10.57 -14.26 31.71
C HIS A 482 -10.17 -15.70 31.98
N LEU A 483 -9.89 -16.43 30.89
CA LEU A 483 -9.43 -17.83 30.94
C LEU A 483 -8.08 -17.96 30.19
N ARG A 484 -7.18 -18.77 30.76
CA ARG A 484 -5.95 -19.20 30.10
C ARG A 484 -6.20 -20.53 29.42
N LEU A 485 -5.94 -20.60 28.10
CA LEU A 485 -6.18 -21.77 27.28
C LEU A 485 -4.87 -22.32 26.71
N ALA A 486 -4.79 -23.65 26.60
CA ALA A 486 -3.90 -24.32 25.66
C ALA A 486 -4.65 -24.59 24.36
N LEU A 487 -3.99 -24.36 23.21
CA LEU A 487 -4.55 -24.52 21.88
C LEU A 487 -3.62 -25.37 21.01
N TRP A 488 -4.14 -26.41 20.38
CA TRP A 488 -3.41 -27.30 19.47
C TRP A 488 -3.99 -27.21 18.06
N PRO A 489 -3.41 -26.36 17.17
CA PRO A 489 -3.87 -26.27 15.78
C PRO A 489 -3.45 -27.52 15.00
N LYS A 490 -4.43 -28.33 14.56
CA LYS A 490 -4.22 -29.47 13.66
C LYS A 490 -3.99 -29.05 12.23
N THR A 491 -4.41 -27.86 11.88
CA THR A 491 -4.19 -27.17 10.61
C THR A 491 -3.44 -25.85 10.85
N GLY A 492 -2.98 -25.18 9.80
CA GLY A 492 -2.19 -23.94 9.92
C GLY A 492 -2.72 -22.83 9.01
N ARG A 493 -3.98 -22.40 9.19
CA ARG A 493 -4.54 -21.27 8.42
C ARG A 493 -4.14 -19.95 9.04
N THR A 494 -4.06 -18.93 8.20
CA THR A 494 -3.82 -17.55 8.65
C THR A 494 -4.86 -17.17 9.71
N HIS A 495 -4.44 -16.55 10.80
CA HIS A 495 -5.26 -16.13 11.94
C HIS A 495 -6.15 -17.22 12.56
N GLN A 496 -5.86 -18.51 12.30
CA GLN A 496 -6.76 -19.60 12.70
C GLN A 496 -7.17 -19.54 14.17
N LEU A 497 -6.22 -19.51 15.09
CA LEU A 497 -6.49 -19.50 16.52
C LEU A 497 -7.27 -18.26 16.94
N ARG A 498 -6.96 -17.14 16.34
CA ARG A 498 -7.61 -15.85 16.62
C ARG A 498 -9.08 -15.87 16.22
N VAL A 499 -9.39 -16.35 15.01
CA VAL A 499 -10.79 -16.48 14.55
C VAL A 499 -11.54 -17.56 15.33
N HIS A 500 -10.93 -18.71 15.57
CA HIS A 500 -11.57 -19.80 16.31
C HIS A 500 -11.95 -19.39 17.75
N CYS A 501 -11.13 -18.58 18.41
CA CYS A 501 -11.46 -18.05 19.72
C CYS A 501 -12.56 -16.98 19.66
N ALA A 502 -12.53 -16.09 18.67
CA ALA A 502 -13.42 -14.94 18.61
C ALA A 502 -14.82 -15.24 18.02
N HIS A 503 -14.91 -16.16 17.05
CA HIS A 503 -16.15 -16.41 16.30
C HIS A 503 -17.26 -16.98 17.17
N SER A 504 -18.51 -16.61 16.91
CA SER A 504 -19.68 -17.05 17.67
C SER A 504 -19.93 -18.57 17.60
N GLU A 505 -19.57 -19.22 16.49
CA GLU A 505 -19.58 -20.69 16.34
C GLU A 505 -18.32 -21.37 16.91
N GLY A 506 -17.32 -20.59 17.37
CA GLY A 506 -16.14 -21.07 18.07
C GLY A 506 -16.29 -20.92 19.59
N LEU A 507 -15.30 -20.29 20.25
CA LEU A 507 -15.35 -20.06 21.69
C LEU A 507 -16.17 -18.82 22.08
N HIS A 508 -16.42 -17.92 21.15
CA HIS A 508 -17.04 -16.62 21.41
C HIS A 508 -16.33 -15.84 22.54
N ALA A 509 -15.04 -16.05 22.66
CA ALA A 509 -14.15 -15.45 23.64
C ALA A 509 -12.86 -15.02 22.91
N PRO A 510 -12.79 -13.78 22.38
CA PRO A 510 -11.62 -13.28 21.67
C PRO A 510 -10.37 -13.34 22.53
N ILE A 511 -9.21 -13.50 21.88
CA ILE A 511 -7.92 -13.42 22.57
C ILE A 511 -7.70 -11.97 23.02
N VAL A 512 -7.31 -11.77 24.26
CA VAL A 512 -7.03 -10.47 24.84
C VAL A 512 -5.89 -9.79 24.05
N GLY A 513 -6.07 -8.50 23.74
CA GLY A 513 -5.13 -7.74 22.90
C GLY A 513 -5.19 -8.08 21.41
N ASP A 514 -6.26 -8.75 20.94
CA ASP A 514 -6.43 -8.99 19.50
C ASP A 514 -7.03 -7.76 18.80
N PRO A 515 -6.27 -7.03 17.96
CA PRO A 515 -6.73 -5.80 17.34
C PRO A 515 -7.69 -6.02 16.17
N LEU A 516 -7.78 -7.26 15.66
CA LEU A 516 -8.63 -7.58 14.53
C LEU A 516 -9.93 -8.26 14.93
N TYR A 517 -9.92 -9.15 15.91
CA TYR A 517 -11.05 -10.00 16.26
C TYR A 517 -11.56 -9.79 17.69
N GLY A 518 -10.84 -8.96 18.49
CA GLY A 518 -11.20 -8.63 19.86
C GLY A 518 -11.48 -7.15 20.05
N ASN A 519 -12.02 -6.81 21.21
CA ASN A 519 -12.32 -5.42 21.60
C ASN A 519 -11.57 -4.99 22.87
N GLU A 520 -10.89 -5.94 23.52
CA GLU A 520 -10.16 -5.70 24.76
C GLU A 520 -8.71 -5.34 24.48
N PRO A 521 -8.23 -4.14 24.88
CA PRO A 521 -6.87 -3.71 24.63
C PRO A 521 -5.91 -4.36 25.64
N ALA A 522 -4.71 -4.72 25.15
CA ALA A 522 -3.59 -5.16 25.99
C ALA A 522 -2.27 -4.65 25.37
N GLN A 523 -1.16 -4.79 26.09
CA GLN A 523 0.16 -4.39 25.58
C GLN A 523 0.56 -5.14 24.32
N ARG A 524 0.05 -6.36 24.12
CA ARG A 524 0.25 -7.22 22.95
C ARG A 524 -0.88 -8.23 22.81
N LEU A 525 -0.94 -8.91 21.71
CA LEU A 525 -1.77 -10.11 21.54
C LEU A 525 -1.32 -11.17 22.55
N MET A 526 -2.21 -11.60 23.44
CA MET A 526 -1.96 -12.64 24.44
C MET A 526 -2.06 -14.04 23.83
N LEU A 527 -1.22 -14.27 22.80
CA LEU A 527 -1.08 -15.55 22.08
C LEU A 527 0.42 -15.86 21.90
N HIS A 528 0.83 -17.04 22.36
CA HIS A 528 2.21 -17.49 22.34
C HIS A 528 2.33 -18.94 21.86
N ALA A 529 3.19 -19.19 20.88
CA ALA A 529 3.59 -20.54 20.45
C ALA A 529 4.57 -21.11 21.47
N GLU A 530 4.03 -21.76 22.51
CA GLU A 530 4.77 -22.17 23.70
C GLU A 530 5.60 -23.43 23.45
N SER A 531 5.09 -24.42 22.71
CA SER A 531 5.88 -25.63 22.44
C SER A 531 5.78 -26.08 20.97
N ILE A 532 6.85 -26.71 20.51
CA ILE A 532 6.96 -27.32 19.20
C ILE A 532 7.69 -28.66 19.30
N SER A 533 7.14 -29.68 18.62
CA SER A 533 7.73 -31.01 18.54
C SER A 533 7.76 -31.50 17.10
N PHE A 534 8.91 -31.97 16.64
CA PHE A 534 9.17 -32.47 15.29
C PHE A 534 10.33 -33.44 15.25
N GLU A 535 10.51 -34.17 14.14
CA GLU A 535 11.67 -35.01 13.93
C GLU A 535 12.83 -34.21 13.33
N HIS A 536 14.01 -34.34 13.92
CA HIS A 536 15.22 -33.71 13.40
C HIS A 536 15.50 -34.17 11.96
N PRO A 537 15.65 -33.23 10.99
CA PRO A 537 15.68 -33.59 9.56
C PRO A 537 16.80 -34.54 9.15
N LEU A 538 17.96 -34.51 9.84
CA LEU A 538 19.11 -35.39 9.54
C LEU A 538 19.09 -36.66 10.37
N THR A 539 18.84 -36.56 11.68
CA THR A 539 19.02 -37.70 12.59
C THR A 539 17.75 -38.53 12.82
N GLY A 540 16.56 -38.00 12.45
CA GLY A 540 15.27 -38.61 12.73
C GLY A 540 14.87 -38.63 14.22
N LYS A 541 15.68 -38.07 15.12
CA LYS A 541 15.35 -38.00 16.56
C LYS A 541 14.25 -37.00 16.80
N LYS A 542 13.28 -37.32 17.66
CA LYS A 542 12.23 -36.42 18.08
C LYS A 542 12.84 -35.29 18.93
N ILE A 543 12.62 -34.04 18.52
CA ILE A 543 12.96 -32.82 19.24
C ILE A 543 11.67 -32.23 19.84
N CYS A 544 11.66 -31.94 21.13
CA CYS A 544 10.57 -31.31 21.83
C CYS A 544 11.13 -30.07 22.55
N LEU A 545 10.67 -28.88 22.23
CA LEU A 545 11.12 -27.63 22.82
C LEU A 545 9.94 -26.84 23.37
N GLU A 546 10.18 -26.20 24.50
CA GLU A 546 9.21 -25.34 25.18
C GLU A 546 9.87 -24.02 25.58
N GLU A 547 9.13 -22.93 25.41
CA GLU A 547 9.52 -21.61 25.88
C GLU A 547 8.30 -20.96 26.55
N MET A 548 8.29 -20.95 27.87
CA MET A 548 7.22 -20.34 28.66
C MET A 548 7.39 -18.83 28.74
N ILE A 549 6.28 -18.13 28.67
CA ILE A 549 6.23 -16.68 28.85
C ILE A 549 5.15 -16.34 29.87
N SER A 550 5.39 -15.33 30.68
CA SER A 550 4.32 -14.78 31.55
C SER A 550 3.29 -14.07 30.67
N ILE A 551 2.12 -14.70 30.52
CA ILE A 551 0.96 -14.15 29.81
C ILE A 551 -0.11 -13.86 30.84
#